data_68c0fb945e585929a3fa0df07e6f3fea
#
_entry.id   68c0fb945e585929a3fa0df07e6f3fea
#
_cell.length_a   1.000
_cell.length_b   1.000
_cell.length_c   1.000
_cell.angle_alpha   90.00
_cell.angle_beta   90.00
_cell.angle_gamma   90.00
#
_symmetry.space_group_name_H-M   'P 1'
#
loop_
_entity.id
_entity.type
_entity.pdbx_description
1 polymer ?
#
loop_
_entity_poly.entity_id
_entity_poly.type
_entity_poly.pdbx_seq_one_letter_code
_entity_poly.pdbx_strand_id
1 'polypeptide(L)'
;MEFSLNNKILAFAVVCFLCFNCKNKTEPKPTEKKEKPELIMHQPSEMANLMNGMYAYNLQIKQQIINGEIPVSMPLDLMKLHSADMSNGHARTAVWNSKIDGFIEAQQTIADTLSSVELKQRYNAAISNCLACHKTECTGY
;
A
#
# COMPACT_ATOMS: atom_id res chain seq x y z
N MET A 1 12.46 -3.82 -79.29
CA MET A 1 11.97 -4.31 -77.95
C MET A 1 11.99 -3.21 -76.89
N GLU A 2 11.42 -2.03 -77.15
CA GLU A 2 11.47 -0.89 -76.21
C GLU A 2 10.08 -0.44 -75.70
N PHE A 3 9.03 -1.18 -76.07
CA PHE A 3 7.65 -0.83 -75.67
C PHE A 3 7.24 -1.27 -74.28
N SER A 4 8.04 -2.08 -73.60
CA SER A 4 7.66 -2.67 -72.32
C SER A 4 8.03 -1.80 -71.10
N LEU A 5 9.03 -0.94 -71.21
CA LEU A 5 9.51 -0.14 -70.05
C LEU A 5 8.63 1.09 -69.78
N ASN A 6 8.18 1.76 -70.90
CA ASN A 6 7.30 2.93 -70.75
C ASN A 6 5.93 2.60 -70.15
N ASN A 7 5.37 1.41 -70.46
CA ASN A 7 4.09 1.01 -69.85
C ASN A 7 4.17 0.69 -68.40
N LYS A 8 5.30 0.18 -67.93
CA LYS A 8 5.53 -0.07 -66.47
C LYS A 8 5.72 1.23 -65.67
N ILE A 9 6.40 2.21 -66.25
CA ILE A 9 6.59 3.53 -65.66
C ILE A 9 5.26 4.29 -65.58
N LEU A 10 4.44 4.21 -66.63
CA LEU A 10 3.12 4.85 -66.66
C LEU A 10 2.16 4.21 -65.63
N ALA A 11 2.18 2.89 -65.50
CA ALA A 11 1.37 2.17 -64.48
C ALA A 11 1.79 2.54 -63.05
N PHE A 12 3.08 2.69 -62.79
CA PHE A 12 3.58 3.07 -61.48
C PHE A 12 3.22 4.53 -61.10
N ALA A 13 3.27 5.43 -62.07
CA ALA A 13 2.86 6.82 -61.89
C ALA A 13 1.36 6.98 -61.54
N VAL A 14 0.49 6.16 -62.20
CA VAL A 14 -0.96 6.19 -61.91
C VAL A 14 -1.28 5.63 -60.51
N VAL A 15 -0.57 4.59 -60.04
CA VAL A 15 -0.76 4.04 -58.68
C VAL A 15 -0.29 5.03 -57.63
N CYS A 16 0.80 5.74 -57.83
CA CYS A 16 1.25 6.79 -56.91
C CYS A 16 0.28 7.97 -56.82
N PHE A 17 -0.39 8.33 -57.92
CA PHE A 17 -1.38 9.43 -57.92
C PHE A 17 -2.66 9.11 -57.13
N LEU A 18 -3.04 7.83 -57.06
CA LEU A 18 -4.23 7.40 -56.33
C LEU A 18 -3.99 7.37 -54.81
N CYS A 19 -2.75 7.32 -54.37
CA CYS A 19 -2.42 7.30 -52.92
C CYS A 19 -2.43 8.70 -52.29
N PHE A 20 -2.45 9.81 -53.04
CA PHE A 20 -2.43 11.17 -52.50
C PHE A 20 -3.80 11.80 -52.24
N ASN A 21 -4.91 11.09 -52.52
CA ASN A 21 -6.26 11.65 -52.41
C ASN A 21 -7.00 11.33 -51.09
N CYS A 22 -6.30 10.85 -50.06
CA CYS A 22 -6.88 10.73 -48.72
C CYS A 22 -6.60 11.97 -47.87
N LYS A 23 -7.09 13.14 -48.28
CA LYS A 23 -7.33 14.26 -47.35
C LYS A 23 -8.80 14.29 -46.98
N ASN A 24 -9.22 13.37 -46.12
CA ASN A 24 -10.42 13.58 -45.34
C ASN A 24 -10.13 14.67 -44.33
N LYS A 25 -10.54 15.89 -44.62
CA LYS A 25 -10.78 16.91 -43.63
C LYS A 25 -12.00 16.50 -42.80
N THR A 26 -11.80 15.65 -41.83
CA THR A 26 -12.72 15.54 -40.70
C THR A 26 -12.40 16.74 -39.82
N GLU A 27 -13.27 17.73 -39.76
CA GLU A 27 -13.22 18.77 -38.76
C GLU A 27 -13.13 18.08 -37.39
N PRO A 28 -12.19 18.47 -36.53
CA PRO A 28 -12.15 17.94 -35.17
C PRO A 28 -13.40 18.46 -34.44
N LYS A 29 -14.40 17.57 -34.30
CA LYS A 29 -15.47 17.75 -33.32
C LYS A 29 -14.79 18.07 -32.01
N PRO A 30 -15.20 19.11 -31.25
CA PRO A 30 -14.59 19.42 -29.96
C PRO A 30 -14.62 18.14 -29.11
N THR A 31 -13.48 17.52 -28.99
CA THR A 31 -13.31 16.39 -28.07
C THR A 31 -13.36 17.01 -26.69
N GLU A 32 -14.52 16.85 -26.04
CA GLU A 32 -14.68 17.09 -24.62
C GLU A 32 -13.49 16.37 -23.96
N LYS A 33 -12.54 17.16 -23.48
CA LYS A 33 -11.42 16.65 -22.70
C LYS A 33 -12.04 16.01 -21.46
N LYS A 34 -12.30 14.71 -21.50
CA LYS A 34 -12.53 13.97 -20.26
C LYS A 34 -11.28 14.18 -19.43
N GLU A 35 -11.39 15.08 -18.46
CA GLU A 35 -10.38 15.20 -17.43
C GLU A 35 -10.14 13.79 -16.89
N LYS A 36 -8.91 13.30 -17.06
CA LYS A 36 -8.49 12.08 -16.38
C LYS A 36 -8.78 12.31 -14.91
N PRO A 37 -9.54 11.40 -14.24
CA PRO A 37 -9.72 11.54 -12.80
C PRO A 37 -8.32 11.61 -12.18
N GLU A 38 -8.06 12.69 -11.49
CA GLU A 38 -6.84 12.86 -10.71
C GLU A 38 -6.82 11.73 -9.68
N LEU A 39 -5.86 10.82 -9.83
CA LEU A 39 -5.67 9.74 -8.88
C LEU A 39 -5.17 10.35 -7.58
N ILE A 40 -6.09 10.70 -6.71
CA ILE A 40 -5.76 11.15 -5.35
C ILE A 40 -5.16 9.95 -4.63
N MET A 41 -3.85 9.99 -4.38
CA MET A 41 -3.16 8.99 -3.56
C MET A 41 -3.81 8.98 -2.18
N HIS A 42 -4.36 7.82 -1.80
CA HIS A 42 -4.93 7.65 -0.47
C HIS A 42 -3.87 7.94 0.60
N GLN A 43 -4.13 8.94 1.44
CA GLN A 43 -3.28 9.23 2.59
C GLN A 43 -3.71 8.30 3.73
N PRO A 44 -2.81 7.45 4.26
CA PRO A 44 -3.15 6.60 5.38
C PRO A 44 -3.45 7.45 6.62
N SER A 45 -4.40 7.03 7.45
CA SER A 45 -4.69 7.68 8.72
C SER A 45 -3.49 7.61 9.67
N GLU A 46 -3.50 8.43 10.73
CA GLU A 46 -2.47 8.38 11.77
C GLU A 46 -2.40 6.99 12.41
N MET A 47 -3.54 6.38 12.69
CA MET A 47 -3.62 5.00 13.19
C MET A 47 -3.02 4.00 12.21
N ALA A 48 -3.32 4.10 10.91
CA ALA A 48 -2.75 3.19 9.91
C ALA A 48 -1.23 3.30 9.82
N ASN A 49 -0.68 4.52 9.91
CA ASN A 49 0.77 4.74 9.95
C ASN A 49 1.40 4.12 11.20
N LEU A 50 0.75 4.27 12.35
CA LEU A 50 1.20 3.69 13.62
C LEU A 50 1.21 2.15 13.55
N MET A 51 0.13 1.54 13.01
CA MET A 51 0.04 0.08 12.80
C MET A 51 1.12 -0.43 11.86
N ASN A 52 1.41 0.27 10.77
CA ASN A 52 2.49 -0.09 9.85
C ASN A 52 3.86 -0.03 10.52
N GLY A 53 4.11 0.98 11.35
CA GLY A 53 5.34 1.08 12.12
C GLY A 53 5.50 -0.05 13.14
N MET A 54 4.43 -0.41 13.84
CA MET A 54 4.43 -1.56 14.77
C MET A 54 4.64 -2.89 14.05
N TYR A 55 4.04 -3.07 12.88
CA TYR A 55 4.27 -4.26 12.06
C TYR A 55 5.75 -4.38 11.66
N ALA A 56 6.35 -3.30 11.17
CA ALA A 56 7.77 -3.28 10.80
C ALA A 56 8.68 -3.59 12.00
N TYR A 57 8.40 -3.01 13.16
CA TYR A 57 9.13 -3.32 14.40
C TYR A 57 9.00 -4.80 14.78
N ASN A 58 7.81 -5.36 14.78
CA ASN A 58 7.61 -6.76 15.14
C ASN A 58 8.29 -7.73 14.16
N LEU A 59 8.40 -7.38 12.87
CA LEU A 59 9.21 -8.16 11.92
C LEU A 59 10.70 -8.12 12.29
N GLN A 60 11.22 -6.97 12.69
CA GLN A 60 12.60 -6.83 13.15
C GLN A 60 12.85 -7.69 14.40
N ILE A 61 11.98 -7.61 15.41
CA ILE A 61 12.08 -8.42 16.63
C ILE A 61 12.05 -9.93 16.30
N LYS A 62 11.16 -10.34 15.40
CA LYS A 62 11.13 -11.73 14.94
C LYS A 62 12.48 -12.18 14.39
N GLN A 63 13.12 -11.35 13.58
CA GLN A 63 14.44 -11.65 13.00
C GLN A 63 15.52 -11.71 14.09
N GLN A 64 15.50 -10.77 15.04
CA GLN A 64 16.43 -10.77 16.18
C GLN A 64 16.28 -12.05 17.04
N ILE A 65 15.06 -12.48 17.31
CA ILE A 65 14.81 -13.77 18.01
C ILE A 65 15.41 -14.96 17.26
N ILE A 66 15.23 -14.99 15.92
CA ILE A 66 15.78 -16.07 15.07
C ILE A 66 17.32 -16.09 15.13
N ASN A 67 17.95 -14.90 15.16
CA ASN A 67 19.40 -14.75 15.20
C ASN A 67 19.99 -14.90 16.62
N GLY A 68 19.16 -15.00 17.65
CA GLY A 68 19.62 -15.02 19.04
C GLY A 68 20.10 -13.65 19.57
N GLU A 69 19.62 -12.58 18.95
CA GLU A 69 19.99 -11.20 19.30
C GLU A 69 19.08 -10.65 20.40
N ILE A 70 19.60 -9.63 21.13
CA ILE A 70 18.80 -8.91 22.13
C ILE A 70 17.85 -7.93 21.40
N PRO A 71 16.55 -7.92 21.72
CA PRO A 71 15.60 -7.03 21.07
C PRO A 71 15.84 -5.57 21.45
N VAL A 72 15.67 -4.69 20.48
CA VAL A 72 15.68 -3.26 20.69
C VAL A 72 14.33 -2.79 21.23
N SER A 73 14.33 -1.70 22.00
CA SER A 73 13.09 -1.05 22.45
C SER A 73 12.28 -0.53 21.27
N MET A 74 10.94 -0.53 21.40
CA MET A 74 10.06 0.03 20.40
C MET A 74 10.32 1.54 20.24
N PRO A 75 10.59 2.02 19.02
CA PRO A 75 10.86 3.45 18.78
C PRO A 75 9.59 4.30 18.70
N LEU A 76 8.41 3.68 18.71
CA LEU A 76 7.12 4.35 18.57
C LEU A 76 6.52 4.68 19.93
N ASP A 77 5.85 5.83 20.01
CA ASP A 77 5.02 6.17 21.16
C ASP A 77 3.70 5.40 21.11
N LEU A 78 3.64 4.30 21.83
CA LEU A 78 2.47 3.43 21.90
C LEU A 78 1.25 4.10 22.53
N MET A 79 1.43 5.14 23.34
CA MET A 79 0.30 5.88 23.95
C MET A 79 -0.54 6.59 22.89
N LYS A 80 0.02 6.88 21.72
CA LYS A 80 -0.74 7.41 20.58
C LYS A 80 -1.85 6.49 20.09
N LEU A 81 -1.83 5.20 20.40
CA LEU A 81 -2.93 4.28 20.08
C LEU A 81 -4.27 4.73 20.71
N HIS A 82 -4.24 5.45 21.83
CA HIS A 82 -5.44 6.00 22.46
C HIS A 82 -5.98 7.27 21.79
N SER A 83 -5.17 7.98 20.98
CA SER A 83 -5.54 9.30 20.43
C SER A 83 -5.42 9.41 18.92
N ALA A 84 -4.61 8.59 18.26
CA ALA A 84 -4.36 8.66 16.81
C ALA A 84 -5.64 8.64 15.97
N ASP A 85 -5.72 9.46 14.93
CA ASP A 85 -6.87 9.52 14.06
C ASP A 85 -7.15 8.17 13.38
N MET A 86 -8.37 7.67 13.59
CA MET A 86 -8.80 6.38 13.11
C MET A 86 -9.14 6.41 11.62
N SER A 87 -8.85 5.32 10.92
CA SER A 87 -9.40 5.12 9.59
C SER A 87 -10.93 5.01 9.67
N ASN A 88 -11.62 5.66 8.73
CA ASN A 88 -13.08 5.54 8.55
C ASN A 88 -13.95 5.83 9.77
N GLY A 89 -13.48 6.68 10.69
CA GLY A 89 -14.30 7.16 11.81
C GLY A 89 -14.68 6.10 12.84
N HIS A 90 -13.89 5.03 12.99
CA HIS A 90 -14.10 4.05 14.07
C HIS A 90 -14.12 4.70 15.45
N ALA A 91 -15.12 4.33 16.25
CA ALA A 91 -15.22 4.80 17.62
C ALA A 91 -14.33 3.95 18.55
N ARG A 92 -13.66 4.59 19.49
CA ARG A 92 -12.94 3.94 20.59
C ARG A 92 -13.94 3.53 21.66
N THR A 93 -14.27 2.24 21.71
CA THR A 93 -15.10 1.68 22.77
C THR A 93 -14.28 1.36 24.02
N ALA A 94 -14.95 1.05 25.15
CA ALA A 94 -14.27 0.55 26.33
C ALA A 94 -13.52 -0.77 26.05
N VAL A 95 -14.09 -1.62 25.19
CA VAL A 95 -13.46 -2.87 24.74
C VAL A 95 -12.20 -2.60 23.91
N TRP A 96 -12.28 -1.63 23.01
CA TRP A 96 -11.11 -1.15 22.25
C TRP A 96 -9.98 -0.74 23.20
N ASN A 97 -10.27 0.17 24.14
CA ASN A 97 -9.26 0.69 25.07
C ASN A 97 -8.61 -0.42 25.89
N SER A 98 -9.40 -1.36 26.43
CA SER A 98 -8.87 -2.50 27.19
C SER A 98 -7.93 -3.38 26.34
N LYS A 99 -8.22 -3.58 25.06
CA LYS A 99 -7.34 -4.36 24.16
C LYS A 99 -6.06 -3.61 23.82
N ILE A 100 -6.14 -2.29 23.66
CA ILE A 100 -4.96 -1.44 23.44
C ILE A 100 -4.06 -1.45 24.66
N ASP A 101 -4.61 -1.35 25.87
CA ASP A 101 -3.84 -1.43 27.11
C ASP A 101 -3.07 -2.75 27.22
N GLY A 102 -3.77 -3.88 27.01
CA GLY A 102 -3.14 -5.20 27.02
C GLY A 102 -2.09 -5.39 25.92
N PHE A 103 -2.29 -4.77 24.75
CA PHE A 103 -1.30 -4.76 23.68
C PHE A 103 -0.06 -3.94 24.05
N ILE A 104 -0.23 -2.73 24.60
CA ILE A 104 0.87 -1.86 25.02
C ILE A 104 1.72 -2.57 26.07
N GLU A 105 1.09 -3.16 27.09
CA GLU A 105 1.77 -3.94 28.14
C GLU A 105 2.59 -5.09 27.51
N ALA A 106 1.97 -5.89 26.65
CA ALA A 106 2.65 -7.01 25.99
C ALA A 106 3.84 -6.55 25.13
N GLN A 107 3.73 -5.43 24.41
CA GLN A 107 4.83 -4.87 23.61
C GLN A 107 5.99 -4.37 24.47
N GLN A 108 5.70 -3.73 25.60
CA GLN A 108 6.72 -3.25 26.53
C GLN A 108 7.52 -4.38 27.15
N THR A 109 6.89 -5.53 27.40
CA THR A 109 7.59 -6.70 27.95
C THR A 109 8.60 -7.33 27.01
N ILE A 110 8.50 -7.11 25.68
CA ILE A 110 9.44 -7.70 24.70
C ILE A 110 10.87 -7.25 24.98
N ALA A 111 11.08 -5.96 25.23
CA ALA A 111 12.41 -5.38 25.49
C ALA A 111 12.86 -5.48 26.96
N ASP A 112 12.03 -6.04 27.85
CA ASP A 112 12.38 -6.21 29.26
C ASP A 112 13.45 -7.29 29.43
N THR A 113 14.69 -6.87 29.67
CA THR A 113 15.84 -7.76 29.88
C THR A 113 15.86 -8.43 31.24
N LEU A 114 15.04 -7.98 32.20
CA LEU A 114 14.93 -8.55 33.54
C LEU A 114 13.83 -9.60 33.65
N SER A 115 13.02 -9.78 32.64
CA SER A 115 11.93 -10.74 32.63
C SER A 115 12.45 -12.18 32.72
N SER A 116 11.85 -12.97 33.59
CA SER A 116 12.06 -14.43 33.66
C SER A 116 11.36 -15.20 32.56
N VAL A 117 10.49 -14.56 31.80
CA VAL A 117 9.75 -15.16 30.67
C VAL A 117 10.61 -15.09 29.40
N GLU A 118 10.72 -16.21 28.70
CA GLU A 118 11.49 -16.26 27.45
C GLU A 118 11.03 -15.23 26.43
N LEU A 119 11.98 -14.62 25.71
CA LEU A 119 11.73 -13.60 24.69
C LEU A 119 10.73 -14.07 23.62
N LYS A 120 10.86 -15.30 23.13
CA LYS A 120 9.94 -15.89 22.15
C LYS A 120 8.50 -15.93 22.67
N GLN A 121 8.33 -16.26 23.96
CA GLN A 121 7.01 -16.32 24.57
C GLN A 121 6.40 -14.91 24.73
N ARG A 122 7.18 -13.93 25.15
CA ARG A 122 6.76 -12.51 25.24
C ARG A 122 6.37 -11.97 23.87
N TYR A 123 7.18 -12.23 22.85
CA TYR A 123 6.87 -11.86 21.47
C TYR A 123 5.56 -12.49 20.99
N ASN A 124 5.36 -13.80 21.19
CA ASN A 124 4.13 -14.48 20.81
C ASN A 124 2.90 -13.92 21.53
N ALA A 125 3.02 -13.53 22.80
CA ALA A 125 1.95 -12.87 23.54
C ALA A 125 1.56 -11.52 22.90
N ALA A 126 2.54 -10.69 22.54
CA ALA A 126 2.29 -9.42 21.86
C ALA A 126 1.61 -9.61 20.49
N ILE A 127 2.08 -10.56 19.69
CA ILE A 127 1.45 -10.87 18.39
C ILE A 127 0.03 -11.41 18.58
N SER A 128 -0.22 -12.23 19.61
CA SER A 128 -1.57 -12.72 19.91
C SER A 128 -2.54 -11.60 20.27
N ASN A 129 -2.08 -10.56 20.99
CA ASN A 129 -2.88 -9.36 21.25
C ASN A 129 -3.21 -8.57 19.98
N CYS A 130 -2.24 -8.43 19.04
CA CYS A 130 -2.50 -7.83 17.73
C CYS A 130 -3.63 -8.56 17.00
N LEU A 131 -3.53 -9.90 16.90
CA LEU A 131 -4.50 -10.72 16.19
C LEU A 131 -5.88 -10.69 16.86
N ALA A 132 -5.93 -10.72 18.21
CA ALA A 132 -7.19 -10.67 18.94
C ALA A 132 -7.92 -9.34 18.76
N CYS A 133 -7.20 -8.20 18.76
CA CYS A 133 -7.76 -6.89 18.49
C CYS A 133 -8.27 -6.82 17.04
N HIS A 134 -7.42 -7.12 16.06
CA HIS A 134 -7.78 -7.07 14.65
C HIS A 134 -8.97 -7.97 14.29
N LYS A 135 -9.09 -9.13 14.93
CA LYS A 135 -10.21 -10.06 14.70
C LYS A 135 -11.57 -9.50 15.10
N THR A 136 -11.64 -8.58 16.04
CA THR A 136 -12.91 -8.10 16.58
C THR A 136 -13.18 -6.62 16.30
N GLU A 137 -12.13 -5.79 16.29
CA GLU A 137 -12.28 -4.34 16.19
C GLU A 137 -12.01 -3.81 14.76
N CYS A 138 -11.36 -4.61 13.90
CA CYS A 138 -11.01 -4.19 12.53
C CYS A 138 -11.72 -5.03 11.45
N THR A 139 -12.76 -5.78 11.80
CA THR A 139 -13.54 -6.62 10.87
C THR A 139 -14.65 -5.82 10.22
N GLY A 140 -14.38 -5.11 9.16
CA GLY A 140 -15.44 -4.32 8.51
C GLY A 140 -15.05 -3.64 7.22
N TYR A 141 -13.99 -4.11 6.57
CA TYR A 141 -13.50 -3.52 5.31
C TYR A 141 -13.34 -4.58 4.24
#